data_0f258367c572f0ca6e3ac3077acb64e7
#
_entry.id   0f258367c572f0ca6e3ac3077acb64e7
#
_cell.length_a   1.000
_cell.length_b   1.000
_cell.length_c   1.000
_cell.angle_alpha   90.00
_cell.angle_beta   90.00
_cell.angle_gamma   90.00
#
_symmetry.space_group_name_H-M   'P 1'
#
loop_
_entity.id
_entity.type
_entity.pdbx_description
1 polymer ?
#
loop_
_entity_poly.entity_id
_entity_poly.type
_entity_poly.pdbx_seq_one_letter_code
_entity_poly.pdbx_strand_id
1 'polypeptide(L)'
;MQVELPLGKIWLRSIGEYDKDQAQYAYSTDGETFHTLGRMMPLSYQLISFQGSRHALFAFNINGKNGGYAEFDNFTVNETKADRSKNIPYGKTIRIINKATNRPAHATPHGVLYDIDLRNQSAQTKFRVIDKGNGMVSLQCADGRYIKVYGIGLPGDVRFTDKAEEAEVFLWQDYLNNEFMLLSLKNHRYLAKSPTTGSPYSMDCVGPDPARRNGSVLRWEEIK
;
A
#
# COMPACT_ATOMS: atom_id res chain seq x y z
N MET A 1 2.53 37.04 -0.18
CA MET A 1 3.92 37.44 0.06
C MET A 1 4.58 37.59 -1.28
N GLN A 2 5.26 38.68 -1.52
CA GLN A 2 6.00 38.96 -2.76
C GLN A 2 7.47 39.13 -2.38
N VAL A 3 8.36 38.55 -3.14
CA VAL A 3 9.81 38.65 -2.94
C VAL A 3 10.41 39.21 -4.21
N GLU A 4 11.19 40.28 -4.10
CA GLU A 4 11.97 40.82 -5.19
C GLU A 4 13.23 39.96 -5.35
N LEU A 5 13.45 39.48 -6.57
CA LEU A 5 14.57 38.62 -6.88
C LEU A 5 15.49 39.33 -7.90
N PRO A 6 16.79 39.10 -7.85
CA PRO A 6 17.70 39.60 -8.87
C PRO A 6 17.37 39.00 -10.24
N LEU A 7 17.69 39.72 -11.30
CA LEU A 7 17.65 39.16 -12.64
C LEU A 7 18.66 38.02 -12.74
N GLY A 8 18.22 36.91 -13.31
CA GLY A 8 19.07 35.74 -13.52
C GLY A 8 18.38 34.42 -13.19
N LYS A 9 19.18 33.43 -12.90
CA LYS A 9 18.70 32.08 -12.60
C LYS A 9 18.21 31.99 -11.15
N ILE A 10 17.05 31.40 -10.98
CA ILE A 10 16.49 31.06 -9.69
C ILE A 10 16.07 29.60 -9.66
N TRP A 11 16.11 28.99 -8.49
CA TRP A 11 15.58 27.64 -8.25
C TRP A 11 14.30 27.76 -7.45
N LEU A 12 13.27 27.07 -7.89
CA LEU A 12 12.00 26.96 -7.19
C LEU A 12 11.85 25.55 -6.65
N ARG A 13 11.38 25.43 -5.42
CA ARG A 13 11.14 24.13 -4.76
C ARG A 13 9.73 24.11 -4.20
N SER A 14 9.03 23.01 -4.43
CA SER A 14 7.78 22.69 -3.77
C SER A 14 7.99 21.43 -2.93
N ILE A 15 7.57 21.47 -1.67
CA ILE A 15 7.64 20.35 -0.73
C ILE A 15 6.22 20.01 -0.33
N GLY A 16 5.76 18.80 -0.65
CA GLY A 16 4.48 18.25 -0.23
C GLY A 16 4.66 17.31 0.96
N GLU A 17 3.99 17.58 2.07
CA GLU A 17 3.86 16.70 3.21
C GLU A 17 2.44 16.12 3.21
N TYR A 18 2.25 15.06 2.42
CA TYR A 18 0.92 14.50 2.19
C TYR A 18 0.33 13.80 3.42
N ASP A 19 1.16 13.34 4.34
CA ASP A 19 0.70 12.79 5.64
C ASP A 19 0.01 13.84 6.51
N LYS A 20 0.28 15.12 6.25
CA LYS A 20 -0.26 16.25 7.00
C LYS A 20 -1.16 17.14 6.13
N ASP A 21 -1.40 16.74 4.89
CA ASP A 21 -2.13 17.54 3.91
C ASP A 21 -1.61 18.98 3.80
N GLN A 22 -0.30 19.13 3.65
CA GLN A 22 0.37 20.42 3.63
C GLN A 22 1.39 20.53 2.50
N ALA A 23 1.60 21.75 1.99
CA ALA A 23 2.67 22.07 1.05
C ALA A 23 3.38 23.36 1.42
N GLN A 24 4.68 23.43 1.15
CA GLN A 24 5.55 24.57 1.34
C GLN A 24 6.28 24.88 0.05
N TYR A 25 6.40 26.16 -0.29
CA TYR A 25 7.24 26.61 -1.40
C TYR A 25 8.50 27.29 -0.87
N ALA A 26 9.58 27.18 -1.65
CA ALA A 26 10.84 27.83 -1.38
C ALA A 26 11.52 28.24 -2.70
N TYR A 27 12.43 29.20 -2.61
CA TYR A 27 13.26 29.65 -3.70
C TYR A 27 14.73 29.71 -3.28
N SER A 28 15.62 29.70 -4.26
CA SER A 28 17.05 29.90 -4.06
C SER A 28 17.63 30.68 -5.22
N THR A 29 18.68 31.44 -4.96
CA THR A 29 19.45 32.18 -5.98
C THR A 29 20.81 31.54 -6.27
N ASP A 30 21.25 30.58 -5.43
CA ASP A 30 22.51 29.83 -5.56
C ASP A 30 22.32 28.33 -5.85
N GLY A 31 21.09 27.81 -5.70
CA GLY A 31 20.77 26.39 -5.86
C GLY A 31 21.05 25.53 -4.62
N GLU A 32 21.65 26.12 -3.58
CA GLU A 32 22.06 25.43 -2.35
C GLU A 32 21.20 25.87 -1.15
N THR A 33 21.12 27.16 -0.92
CA THR A 33 20.38 27.74 0.21
C THR A 33 18.97 28.09 -0.23
N PHE A 34 17.97 27.42 0.37
CA PHE A 34 16.56 27.64 0.05
C PHE A 34 15.87 28.48 1.13
N HIS A 35 15.22 29.53 0.69
CA HIS A 35 14.40 30.42 1.51
C HIS A 35 12.93 30.10 1.33
N THR A 36 12.20 29.96 2.42
CA THR A 36 10.76 29.72 2.41
C THR A 36 9.99 30.85 1.77
N LEU A 37 9.07 30.52 0.86
CA LEU A 37 8.19 31.45 0.19
C LEU A 37 6.75 31.28 0.70
N GLY A 38 6.26 32.29 1.37
CA GLY A 38 4.91 32.28 1.93
C GLY A 38 4.78 31.40 3.20
N ARG A 39 3.54 31.12 3.57
CA ARG A 39 3.20 30.24 4.68
C ARG A 39 3.00 28.81 4.20
N MET A 40 3.05 27.86 5.13
CA MET A 40 2.58 26.49 4.90
C MET A 40 1.13 26.54 4.41
N MET A 41 0.85 25.87 3.31
CA MET A 41 -0.48 25.84 2.69
C MET A 41 -1.16 24.51 3.02
N PRO A 42 -2.40 24.53 3.49
CA PRO A 42 -3.18 23.30 3.58
C PRO A 42 -3.54 22.80 2.17
N LEU A 43 -3.37 21.50 1.97
CA LEU A 43 -3.87 20.81 0.79
C LEU A 43 -5.28 20.32 1.10
N SER A 44 -6.27 20.82 0.38
CA SER A 44 -7.66 20.40 0.57
C SER A 44 -8.07 19.44 -0.53
N TYR A 45 -8.62 18.30 -0.13
CA TYR A 45 -9.28 17.40 -1.05
C TYR A 45 -10.71 17.89 -1.34
N GLN A 46 -11.05 17.99 -2.61
CA GLN A 46 -12.41 18.30 -3.04
C GLN A 46 -12.94 17.18 -3.94
N LEU A 47 -14.08 16.62 -3.58
CA LEU A 47 -14.75 15.57 -4.36
C LEU A 47 -15.03 15.96 -5.82
N ILE A 48 -15.17 17.26 -6.10
CA ILE A 48 -15.49 17.78 -7.44
C ILE A 48 -14.33 17.61 -8.42
N SER A 49 -13.08 17.56 -7.95
CA SER A 49 -11.92 17.55 -8.84
C SER A 49 -11.37 16.18 -9.17
N PHE A 50 -11.64 15.13 -8.40
CA PHE A 50 -11.10 13.76 -8.53
C PHE A 50 -9.60 13.68 -8.87
N GLN A 51 -8.88 14.77 -8.75
CA GLN A 51 -7.46 14.87 -9.07
C GLN A 51 -6.71 15.31 -7.82
N GLY A 52 -5.61 14.63 -7.54
CA GLY A 52 -4.67 15.04 -6.50
C GLY A 52 -4.08 16.43 -6.80
N SER A 53 -3.47 17.02 -5.79
CA SER A 53 -2.75 18.28 -5.93
C SER A 53 -1.66 18.14 -6.99
N ARG A 54 -1.61 19.10 -7.92
CA ARG A 54 -0.61 19.15 -8.97
C ARG A 54 0.34 20.31 -8.73
N HIS A 55 1.61 20.08 -8.99
CA HIS A 55 2.61 21.12 -9.01
C HIS A 55 2.66 21.70 -10.43
N ALA A 56 2.59 23.02 -10.54
CA ALA A 56 2.67 23.72 -11.81
C ALA A 56 3.64 24.89 -11.70
N LEU A 57 4.36 25.15 -12.79
CA LEU A 57 5.18 26.33 -12.99
C LEU A 57 4.46 27.25 -13.97
N PHE A 58 4.40 28.52 -13.65
CA PHE A 58 3.84 29.54 -14.56
C PHE A 58 4.52 30.88 -14.34
N ALA A 59 4.52 31.68 -15.38
CA ALA A 59 4.94 33.08 -15.34
C ALA A 59 3.84 33.97 -15.93
N PHE A 60 3.59 35.08 -15.29
CA PHE A 60 2.64 36.04 -15.76
C PHE A 60 3.03 37.47 -15.37
N ASN A 61 2.58 38.44 -16.14
CA ASN A 61 2.81 39.85 -15.87
C ASN A 61 1.60 40.46 -15.14
N ILE A 62 1.79 40.85 -13.90
CA ILE A 62 0.74 41.41 -13.04
C ILE A 62 0.32 42.85 -13.47
N ASN A 63 1.17 43.53 -14.21
CA ASN A 63 0.92 44.92 -14.62
C ASN A 63 0.22 45.06 -15.99
N GLY A 64 -0.11 43.96 -16.64
CA GLY A 64 -0.74 43.92 -17.97
C GLY A 64 0.12 44.52 -19.09
N LYS A 65 1.39 44.80 -18.84
CA LYS A 65 2.33 45.31 -19.85
C LYS A 65 3.03 44.17 -20.55
N ASN A 66 3.19 44.26 -21.86
CA ASN A 66 4.02 43.30 -22.57
C ASN A 66 5.48 43.44 -22.14
N GLY A 67 6.12 42.35 -21.77
CA GLY A 67 7.54 42.36 -21.46
C GLY A 67 7.95 41.22 -20.52
N GLY A 68 9.17 40.77 -20.71
CA GLY A 68 9.76 39.65 -19.96
C GLY A 68 9.33 38.27 -20.45
N TYR A 69 10.18 37.33 -20.19
CA TYR A 69 9.91 35.90 -20.37
C TYR A 69 10.57 35.13 -19.23
N ALA A 70 10.11 33.93 -18.97
CA ALA A 70 10.74 32.96 -18.04
C ALA A 70 10.92 31.66 -18.80
N GLU A 71 12.11 31.10 -18.71
CA GLU A 71 12.41 29.76 -19.19
C GLU A 71 12.51 28.84 -18.01
N PHE A 72 11.93 27.65 -18.11
CA PHE A 72 11.97 26.63 -17.09
C PHE A 72 12.73 25.44 -17.61
N ASP A 73 13.77 25.03 -16.89
CA ASP A 73 14.57 23.86 -17.19
C ASP A 73 14.81 22.98 -15.94
N ASN A 74 15.44 21.84 -16.13
CA ASN A 74 15.87 20.95 -15.04
C ASN A 74 14.77 20.60 -14.01
N PHE A 75 13.58 20.30 -14.50
CA PHE A 75 12.51 19.84 -13.63
C PHE A 75 12.88 18.47 -13.03
N THR A 76 13.01 18.40 -11.71
CA THR A 76 13.30 17.18 -10.97
C THR A 76 12.24 16.91 -9.92
N VAL A 77 11.89 15.65 -9.73
CA VAL A 77 10.99 15.19 -8.69
C VAL A 77 11.73 14.20 -7.81
N ASN A 78 11.83 14.52 -6.52
CA ASN A 78 12.32 13.60 -5.51
C ASN A 78 11.13 13.14 -4.68
N GLU A 79 10.74 11.89 -4.85
CA GLU A 79 9.72 11.28 -4.02
C GLU A 79 10.38 10.44 -2.94
N THR A 80 10.04 10.72 -1.69
CA THR A 80 10.30 9.76 -0.63
C THR A 80 9.41 8.57 -0.94
N LYS A 81 10.00 7.45 -1.33
CA LYS A 81 9.23 6.21 -1.53
C LYS A 81 8.50 5.92 -0.25
N ALA A 82 7.19 5.76 -0.33
CA ALA A 82 6.39 5.35 0.81
C ALA A 82 7.00 4.07 1.39
N ASP A 83 7.33 4.08 2.68
CA ASP A 83 7.79 2.88 3.36
C ASP A 83 6.59 1.94 3.53
N ARG A 84 6.37 1.14 2.51
CA ARG A 84 5.31 0.12 2.51
C ARG A 84 5.58 -1.02 3.48
N SER A 85 6.78 -1.06 4.07
CA SER A 85 7.17 -2.12 5.00
C SER A 85 6.83 -1.82 6.46
N LYS A 86 6.51 -0.57 6.79
CA LYS A 86 6.41 -0.07 8.16
C LYS A 86 5.48 -0.87 9.08
N ASN A 87 4.37 -1.38 8.55
CA ASN A 87 3.36 -2.11 9.33
C ASN A 87 3.35 -3.62 9.02
N ILE A 88 4.22 -4.09 8.14
CA ILE A 88 4.28 -5.49 7.76
C ILE A 88 5.10 -6.27 8.79
N PRO A 89 4.54 -7.33 9.38
CA PRO A 89 5.23 -8.09 10.42
C PRO A 89 6.25 -9.09 9.82
N TYR A 90 7.23 -8.60 9.07
CA TYR A 90 8.26 -9.43 8.45
C TYR A 90 9.01 -10.30 9.47
N GLY A 91 9.21 -11.56 9.12
CA GLY A 91 9.92 -12.53 9.93
C GLY A 91 9.14 -13.02 11.16
N LYS A 92 8.00 -12.40 11.46
CA LYS A 92 7.17 -12.77 12.61
C LYS A 92 6.21 -13.91 12.27
N THR A 93 5.78 -14.61 13.31
CA THR A 93 4.69 -15.59 13.25
C THR A 93 3.41 -14.92 13.70
N ILE A 94 2.39 -14.97 12.86
CA ILE A 94 1.11 -14.30 13.07
C ILE A 94 -0.05 -15.28 12.95
N ARG A 95 -1.18 -14.91 13.53
CA ARG A 95 -2.50 -15.44 13.20
C ARG A 95 -3.17 -14.47 12.26
N ILE A 96 -3.81 -14.98 11.23
CA ILE A 96 -4.60 -14.20 10.27
C ILE A 96 -6.08 -14.43 10.58
N ILE A 97 -6.83 -13.36 10.81
CA ILE A 97 -8.24 -13.42 11.16
C ILE A 97 -9.06 -12.73 10.07
N ASN A 98 -10.01 -13.43 9.54
CA ASN A 98 -10.92 -12.90 8.52
C ASN A 98 -11.98 -11.99 9.16
N LYS A 99 -12.13 -10.78 8.65
CA LYS A 99 -13.05 -9.78 9.20
C LYS A 99 -14.52 -10.07 8.91
N ALA A 100 -14.83 -10.80 7.84
CA ALA A 100 -16.22 -11.16 7.52
C ALA A 100 -16.75 -12.27 8.44
N THR A 101 -15.90 -13.22 8.83
CA THR A 101 -16.29 -14.38 9.65
C THR A 101 -15.91 -14.23 11.12
N ASN A 102 -14.97 -13.33 11.42
CA ASN A 102 -14.29 -13.20 12.71
C ASN A 102 -13.63 -14.50 13.17
N ARG A 103 -13.10 -15.28 12.24
CA ARG A 103 -12.46 -16.59 12.49
C ARG A 103 -11.02 -16.59 11.99
N PRO A 104 -10.11 -17.31 12.68
CA PRO A 104 -8.73 -17.42 12.23
C PRO A 104 -8.63 -18.33 11.01
N ALA A 105 -7.70 -18.01 10.14
CA ALA A 105 -7.22 -18.91 9.12
C ALA A 105 -6.47 -20.09 9.77
N HIS A 106 -6.68 -21.29 9.26
CA HIS A 106 -5.86 -22.43 9.65
C HIS A 106 -5.54 -23.33 8.45
N ALA A 107 -4.33 -23.86 8.44
CA ALA A 107 -3.87 -24.78 7.42
C ALA A 107 -4.44 -26.17 7.64
N THR A 108 -4.97 -26.77 6.59
CA THR A 108 -5.40 -28.18 6.54
C THR A 108 -4.50 -28.96 5.57
N PRO A 109 -4.67 -30.27 5.40
CA PRO A 109 -3.94 -31.00 4.35
C PRO A 109 -4.21 -30.49 2.93
N HIS A 110 -5.38 -29.89 2.69
CA HIS A 110 -5.87 -29.59 1.34
C HIS A 110 -5.96 -28.08 1.01
N GLY A 111 -5.86 -27.21 2.01
CA GLY A 111 -5.98 -25.77 1.82
C GLY A 111 -6.10 -25.02 3.14
N VAL A 112 -6.49 -23.76 3.10
CA VAL A 112 -6.66 -22.92 4.28
C VAL A 112 -8.16 -22.66 4.49
N LEU A 113 -8.62 -22.81 5.73
CA LEU A 113 -10.02 -22.64 6.11
C LEU A 113 -10.19 -21.60 7.22
N TYR A 114 -11.43 -21.11 7.39
CA TYR A 114 -11.87 -20.18 8.46
C TYR A 114 -12.99 -20.79 9.33
N ASP A 115 -12.97 -22.09 9.57
CA ASP A 115 -14.07 -22.82 10.22
C ASP A 115 -13.88 -23.06 11.71
N ILE A 116 -12.76 -22.63 12.29
CA ILE A 116 -12.44 -22.82 13.70
C ILE A 116 -12.71 -21.56 14.54
N ASP A 117 -12.85 -21.74 15.84
CA ASP A 117 -13.09 -20.66 16.81
C ASP A 117 -11.82 -19.82 17.04
N LEU A 118 -11.98 -18.54 17.36
CA LEU A 118 -10.88 -17.62 17.70
C LEU A 118 -10.02 -18.09 18.87
N ARG A 119 -10.56 -18.87 19.80
CA ARG A 119 -9.83 -19.42 20.93
C ARG A 119 -8.89 -20.56 20.54
N ASN A 120 -9.04 -21.11 19.35
CA ASN A 120 -8.12 -22.14 18.86
C ASN A 120 -6.76 -21.52 18.57
N GLN A 121 -5.72 -22.00 19.29
CA GLN A 121 -4.34 -21.55 19.18
C GLN A 121 -3.41 -22.64 18.64
N SER A 122 -3.96 -23.63 17.95
CA SER A 122 -3.19 -24.72 17.36
C SER A 122 -2.10 -24.21 16.40
N ALA A 123 -1.10 -25.03 16.16
CA ALA A 123 0.00 -24.70 15.25
C ALA A 123 -0.50 -24.36 13.84
N GLN A 124 -1.57 -25.01 13.40
CA GLN A 124 -2.17 -24.81 12.08
C GLN A 124 -2.70 -23.37 11.86
N THR A 125 -2.93 -22.58 12.93
CA THR A 125 -3.36 -21.17 12.82
C THR A 125 -2.21 -20.20 12.66
N LYS A 126 -0.97 -20.69 12.65
CA LYS A 126 0.25 -19.88 12.66
C LYS A 126 0.86 -19.80 11.28
N PHE A 127 1.13 -18.57 10.85
CA PHE A 127 1.76 -18.27 9.57
C PHE A 127 2.97 -17.36 9.78
N ARG A 128 4.12 -17.75 9.26
CA ARG A 128 5.30 -16.92 9.24
C ARG A 128 5.26 -15.99 8.02
N VAL A 129 5.48 -14.72 8.22
CA VAL A 129 5.54 -13.71 7.16
C VAL A 129 6.96 -13.64 6.62
N ILE A 130 7.14 -14.03 5.37
CA ILE A 130 8.44 -14.01 4.69
C ILE A 130 8.53 -12.75 3.84
N ASP A 131 9.58 -11.96 4.04
CA ASP A 131 9.87 -10.77 3.26
C ASP A 131 10.26 -11.13 1.82
N LYS A 132 9.62 -10.48 0.86
CA LYS A 132 9.93 -10.55 -0.59
C LYS A 132 10.36 -9.19 -1.15
N GLY A 133 10.52 -8.19 -0.27
CA GLY A 133 10.86 -6.82 -0.65
C GLY A 133 9.67 -6.00 -1.15
N ASN A 134 9.81 -4.67 -1.10
CA ASN A 134 8.86 -3.70 -1.65
C ASN A 134 7.39 -3.87 -1.20
N GLY A 135 7.15 -4.26 0.06
CA GLY A 135 5.81 -4.50 0.58
C GLY A 135 5.20 -5.83 0.17
N MET A 136 6.00 -6.73 -0.40
CA MET A 136 5.56 -8.06 -0.80
C MET A 136 5.93 -9.09 0.26
N VAL A 137 5.08 -10.11 0.39
CA VAL A 137 5.24 -11.21 1.34
C VAL A 137 4.91 -12.56 0.73
N SER A 138 5.49 -13.62 1.29
CA SER A 138 4.96 -14.97 1.19
C SER A 138 4.59 -15.48 2.59
N LEU A 139 3.68 -16.43 2.66
CA LEU A 139 3.23 -17.00 3.94
C LEU A 139 3.67 -18.46 4.04
N GLN A 140 4.34 -18.78 5.14
CA GLN A 140 4.75 -20.15 5.49
C GLN A 140 3.91 -20.66 6.66
N CYS A 141 3.36 -21.85 6.51
CA CYS A 141 2.62 -22.55 7.57
C CYS A 141 3.56 -23.12 8.64
N ALA A 142 3.02 -23.46 9.78
CA ALA A 142 3.80 -24.03 10.89
C ALA A 142 4.45 -25.39 10.57
N ASP A 143 3.92 -26.12 9.61
CA ASP A 143 4.48 -27.39 9.11
C ASP A 143 5.57 -27.23 8.05
N GLY A 144 5.95 -25.98 7.75
CA GLY A 144 7.00 -25.63 6.79
C GLY A 144 6.52 -25.40 5.37
N ARG A 145 5.29 -25.81 5.00
CA ARG A 145 4.72 -25.57 3.67
C ARG A 145 4.42 -24.10 3.44
N TYR A 146 4.43 -23.70 2.19
CA TYR A 146 4.09 -22.32 1.77
C TYR A 146 2.73 -22.27 1.10
N ILE A 147 2.03 -21.15 1.26
CA ILE A 147 0.81 -20.88 0.49
C ILE A 147 1.19 -20.69 -0.98
N LYS A 148 0.42 -21.34 -1.85
CA LYS A 148 0.52 -21.24 -3.32
C LYS A 148 -0.86 -21.04 -3.89
N VAL A 149 -0.96 -20.15 -4.88
CA VAL A 149 -2.22 -19.90 -5.62
C VAL A 149 -2.16 -20.58 -6.96
N TYR A 150 -3.20 -21.36 -7.27
CA TYR A 150 -3.39 -22.03 -8.55
C TYR A 150 -4.47 -21.33 -9.37
N GLY A 151 -4.31 -21.36 -10.68
CA GLY A 151 -5.22 -20.70 -11.61
C GLY A 151 -4.71 -19.33 -12.08
N ILE A 152 -4.95 -19.03 -13.35
CA ILE A 152 -4.67 -17.75 -13.97
C ILE A 152 -6.01 -17.13 -14.38
N GLY A 153 -6.34 -15.96 -13.84
CA GLY A 153 -7.53 -15.20 -14.25
C GLY A 153 -8.89 -15.70 -13.76
N LEU A 154 -8.98 -16.81 -13.05
CA LEU A 154 -10.19 -17.34 -12.40
C LEU A 154 -9.95 -17.54 -10.91
N PRO A 155 -11.01 -17.85 -10.11
CA PRO A 155 -10.84 -18.04 -8.68
C PRO A 155 -9.66 -18.97 -8.41
N GLY A 156 -8.58 -18.39 -7.85
CA GLY A 156 -7.37 -19.14 -7.60
C GLY A 156 -7.50 -19.96 -6.34
N ASP A 157 -7.51 -21.27 -6.46
CA ASP A 157 -7.48 -22.18 -5.31
C ASP A 157 -6.21 -21.94 -4.50
N VAL A 158 -6.35 -21.78 -3.20
CA VAL A 158 -5.23 -21.72 -2.26
C VAL A 158 -4.86 -23.15 -1.86
N ARG A 159 -3.63 -23.51 -2.14
CA ARG A 159 -3.01 -24.80 -1.78
C ARG A 159 -1.62 -24.59 -1.19
N PHE A 160 -0.83 -25.62 -1.14
CA PHE A 160 0.50 -25.58 -0.54
C PHE A 160 1.58 -26.10 -1.51
N THR A 161 2.80 -25.67 -1.23
CA THR A 161 4.04 -26.20 -1.81
C THR A 161 5.11 -26.28 -0.75
N ASP A 162 5.98 -27.28 -0.87
CA ASP A 162 7.16 -27.40 0.01
C ASP A 162 8.33 -26.54 -0.50
N LYS A 163 8.21 -25.96 -1.69
CA LYS A 163 9.26 -25.19 -2.34
C LYS A 163 9.05 -23.71 -2.15
N ALA A 164 10.01 -23.04 -1.51
CA ALA A 164 9.96 -21.62 -1.21
C ALA A 164 9.90 -20.73 -2.48
N GLU A 165 10.54 -21.19 -3.57
CA GLU A 165 10.54 -20.50 -4.86
C GLU A 165 9.20 -20.57 -5.61
N GLU A 166 8.37 -21.54 -5.25
CA GLU A 166 7.02 -21.69 -5.81
C GLU A 166 5.93 -21.04 -4.94
N ALA A 167 6.31 -20.48 -3.78
CA ALA A 167 5.38 -19.81 -2.89
C ALA A 167 4.72 -18.62 -3.59
N GLU A 168 3.44 -18.40 -3.29
CA GLU A 168 2.75 -17.20 -3.77
C GLU A 168 3.39 -15.95 -3.20
N VAL A 169 3.50 -14.93 -4.04
CA VAL A 169 3.92 -13.60 -3.65
C VAL A 169 2.70 -12.69 -3.61
N PHE A 170 2.41 -12.19 -2.44
CA PHE A 170 1.32 -11.24 -2.21
C PHE A 170 1.86 -9.84 -2.02
N LEU A 171 1.19 -8.85 -2.58
CA LEU A 171 1.34 -7.47 -2.17
C LEU A 171 0.52 -7.28 -0.89
N TRP A 172 1.22 -6.91 0.20
CA TRP A 172 0.57 -6.51 1.45
C TRP A 172 0.04 -5.09 1.32
N GLN A 173 -1.22 -4.90 1.57
CA GLN A 173 -1.86 -3.58 1.54
C GLN A 173 -2.48 -3.30 2.90
N ASP A 174 -1.99 -2.27 3.58
CA ASP A 174 -2.60 -1.81 4.81
C ASP A 174 -3.98 -1.23 4.56
N TYR A 175 -4.86 -1.46 5.50
CA TYR A 175 -6.19 -0.90 5.56
C TYR A 175 -6.37 -0.17 6.91
N LEU A 176 -7.51 0.44 7.12
CA LEU A 176 -7.77 1.16 8.36
C LEU A 176 -7.81 0.23 9.59
N ASN A 177 -7.42 0.73 10.77
CA ASN A 177 -7.55 0.03 12.06
C ASN A 177 -6.77 -1.31 12.17
N ASN A 178 -5.52 -1.34 11.73
CA ASN A 178 -4.67 -2.54 11.73
C ASN A 178 -5.24 -3.70 10.91
N GLU A 179 -6.07 -3.40 9.97
CA GLU A 179 -6.56 -4.33 8.98
C GLU A 179 -5.61 -4.31 7.76
N PHE A 180 -5.59 -5.39 7.01
CA PHE A 180 -4.77 -5.52 5.82
C PHE A 180 -5.43 -6.41 4.78
N MET A 181 -4.89 -6.41 3.59
CA MET A 181 -5.30 -7.26 2.49
C MET A 181 -4.07 -7.85 1.81
N LEU A 182 -4.24 -9.01 1.19
CA LEU A 182 -3.19 -9.70 0.44
C LEU A 182 -3.65 -9.86 -1.01
N LEU A 183 -3.02 -9.12 -1.91
CA LEU A 183 -3.25 -9.21 -3.35
C LEU A 183 -2.24 -10.18 -3.96
N SER A 184 -2.71 -11.28 -4.56
CA SER A 184 -1.85 -12.20 -5.30
C SER A 184 -1.32 -11.51 -6.56
N LEU A 185 0.00 -11.57 -6.77
CA LEU A 185 0.62 -11.05 -7.99
C LEU A 185 0.43 -11.98 -9.20
N LYS A 186 -0.01 -13.22 -8.97
CA LYS A 186 -0.21 -14.21 -10.01
C LYS A 186 -1.56 -14.06 -10.72
N ASN A 187 -2.64 -13.92 -9.97
CA ASN A 187 -3.99 -13.86 -10.54
C ASN A 187 -4.70 -12.51 -10.35
N HIS A 188 -4.04 -11.52 -9.71
CA HIS A 188 -4.57 -10.20 -9.42
C HIS A 188 -5.90 -10.21 -8.66
N ARG A 189 -6.02 -11.15 -7.70
CA ARG A 189 -7.16 -11.26 -6.79
C ARG A 189 -6.70 -11.20 -5.34
N TYR A 190 -7.59 -10.73 -4.50
CA TYR A 190 -7.37 -10.70 -3.06
C TYR A 190 -7.62 -12.07 -2.44
N LEU A 191 -6.78 -12.39 -1.47
CA LEU A 191 -7.02 -13.52 -0.59
C LEU A 191 -8.30 -13.25 0.22
N ALA A 192 -9.32 -14.07 0.07
CA ALA A 192 -10.65 -13.82 0.58
C ALA A 192 -11.33 -15.12 1.02
N LYS A 193 -12.53 -14.99 1.58
CA LYS A 193 -13.40 -16.13 1.80
C LYS A 193 -13.97 -16.60 0.45
N SER A 194 -13.91 -17.89 0.17
CA SER A 194 -14.48 -18.44 -1.07
C SER A 194 -16.00 -18.18 -1.14
N PRO A 195 -16.48 -17.63 -2.26
CA PRO A 195 -17.92 -17.42 -2.44
C PRO A 195 -18.65 -18.70 -2.86
N THR A 196 -17.91 -19.69 -3.34
CA THR A 196 -18.46 -20.88 -4.00
C THR A 196 -17.96 -22.17 -3.38
N THR A 197 -18.82 -23.18 -3.40
CA THR A 197 -18.53 -24.60 -3.35
C THR A 197 -18.13 -25.19 -2.00
N GLY A 198 -19.06 -25.88 -1.40
CA GLY A 198 -18.84 -26.92 -0.40
C GLY A 198 -18.40 -26.51 0.98
N SER A 199 -17.59 -25.48 1.10
CA SER A 199 -17.21 -24.90 2.36
C SER A 199 -17.23 -23.37 2.29
N PRO A 200 -18.22 -22.72 2.94
CA PRO A 200 -18.26 -21.26 3.01
C PRO A 200 -17.09 -20.65 3.81
N TYR A 201 -16.18 -21.48 4.26
CA TYR A 201 -15.04 -21.13 5.09
C TYR A 201 -13.69 -21.31 4.43
N SER A 202 -13.61 -21.77 3.17
CA SER A 202 -12.32 -21.86 2.51
C SER A 202 -11.75 -20.47 2.19
N MET A 203 -10.45 -20.36 2.32
CA MET A 203 -9.67 -19.22 1.89
C MET A 203 -9.20 -19.46 0.47
N ASP A 204 -9.62 -18.62 -0.46
CA ASP A 204 -9.17 -18.67 -1.84
C ASP A 204 -8.80 -17.28 -2.35
N CYS A 205 -8.04 -17.21 -3.42
CA CYS A 205 -7.62 -15.95 -4.03
C CYS A 205 -8.64 -15.49 -5.06
N VAL A 206 -9.80 -15.05 -4.60
CA VAL A 206 -11.02 -14.81 -5.38
C VAL A 206 -11.58 -13.40 -5.27
N GLY A 207 -11.15 -12.62 -4.27
CA GLY A 207 -11.68 -11.29 -4.03
C GLY A 207 -11.38 -10.33 -5.19
N PRO A 208 -12.40 -9.81 -5.90
CA PRO A 208 -12.19 -8.90 -7.01
C PRO A 208 -11.81 -7.49 -6.53
N ASP A 209 -12.23 -7.13 -5.33
CA ASP A 209 -12.06 -5.84 -4.70
C ASP A 209 -11.72 -5.98 -3.21
N PRO A 210 -11.11 -4.96 -2.58
CA PRO A 210 -10.87 -4.93 -1.15
C PRO A 210 -12.16 -4.59 -0.41
N ALA A 211 -12.89 -5.61 0.07
CA ALA A 211 -14.14 -5.42 0.78
C ALA A 211 -14.29 -6.36 1.99
N ARG A 212 -14.76 -5.83 3.12
CA ARG A 212 -15.03 -6.66 4.30
C ARG A 212 -16.06 -7.74 4.01
N ARG A 213 -17.08 -7.44 3.21
CA ARG A 213 -18.19 -8.37 2.89
C ARG A 213 -17.74 -9.64 2.16
N ASN A 214 -16.71 -9.56 1.31
CA ASN A 214 -16.17 -10.71 0.57
C ASN A 214 -15.06 -11.43 1.33
N GLY A 215 -14.71 -10.94 2.53
CA GLY A 215 -13.68 -11.54 3.37
C GLY A 215 -12.25 -11.27 2.90
N SER A 216 -12.02 -10.28 2.03
CA SER A 216 -10.66 -9.88 1.63
C SER A 216 -9.97 -8.99 2.65
N VAL A 217 -10.71 -8.40 3.58
CA VAL A 217 -10.13 -7.63 4.67
C VAL A 217 -9.83 -8.54 5.85
N LEU A 218 -8.59 -8.52 6.28
CA LEU A 218 -8.00 -9.37 7.30
C LEU A 218 -7.47 -8.51 8.44
N ARG A 219 -7.28 -9.07 9.61
CA ARG A 219 -6.43 -8.55 10.68
C ARG A 219 -5.44 -9.60 11.13
N TRP A 220 -4.37 -9.18 11.74
CA TRP A 220 -3.38 -10.11 12.27
C TRP A 220 -3.11 -9.89 13.75
N GLU A 221 -2.67 -10.93 14.40
CA GLU A 221 -2.22 -10.94 15.79
C GLU A 221 -0.85 -11.62 15.84
N GLU A 222 0.12 -10.97 16.49
CA GLU A 222 1.43 -11.58 16.71
C GLU A 222 1.32 -12.72 17.74
N ILE A 223 1.94 -13.84 17.44
CA ILE A 223 2.07 -14.96 18.37
C ILE A 223 3.46 -14.93 18.96
N LYS A 224 3.49 -14.74 20.25
CA LYS A 224 4.72 -14.81 21.04
C LYS A 224 5.15 -16.24 21.29
#